data_ff960f46c37c7305cf4b8dd977b6554e
#
_entry.id   ff960f46c37c7305cf4b8dd977b6554e
#
_cell.length_a   1.000
_cell.length_b   1.000
_cell.length_c   1.000
_cell.angle_alpha   90.00
_cell.angle_beta   90.00
_cell.angle_gamma   90.00
#
_symmetry.space_group_name_H-M   'P 1'
#
loop_
_entity.id
_entity.type
_entity.pdbx_description
1 polymer ?
#
loop_
_entity_poly.entity_id
_entity_poly.type
_entity_poly.pdbx_seq_one_letter_code
_entity_poly.pdbx_strand_id
1 'polypeptide(L)'
;MISELVVDVQPKEVSIAVLEDKNLVELQKEARNVSFAVGDIYLGKVKKLMPGLNAAFIDVGYKKDAFLHYLDLGPNFNTQQKFLKQALGEQKGDKKIPTISKMQLLPEIEKDGSISNVLKVGQEVLVQIAKEPISTKGPRLTSELSFAGRYIVLIPFADKVSVSTKIKSSEERARLRQLIQSIKPKNFSVIVRTSSEGKRVAELDHELKTLLKRWEENIPKITKVKAPALIYEETARAVALLRDIFNPSFQNIYVNDADIYHNIRDYVSLIAPGREEIVQRYTGELPIFDNFAITKQIKSLFGRTVTYKSGAYLIIEHTEAMHVIDVNSGNRSKGSDAQEKTAIDVNTAAADEIARQLRLRDMGGIIVVDFIDMAEAANRQKLFEHMTKAMANDRAKHNILPLSKFGLMQITRQRVRPAMDVDTSEACPTCFGTGTIKPSILFTDSLEGKIDCLVNKHNVKKFALHVHPYVAAFIKSGKFPLSWKWKLKYSMGIKVIPKQSLGFLEYKFIDSDKNELDMMEEKEIK
;
A
#
# COMPACT_ATOMS: atom_id res chain seq x y z
N MET A 1 6.12 9.56 -24.22
CA MET A 1 6.09 9.21 -22.79
C MET A 1 7.20 8.19 -22.55
N ILE A 2 8.17 8.57 -21.77
CA ILE A 2 9.32 7.74 -21.38
C ILE A 2 9.05 7.22 -19.98
N SER A 3 9.11 5.89 -19.81
CA SER A 3 8.93 5.27 -18.50
C SER A 3 10.28 4.82 -17.93
N GLU A 4 10.50 5.06 -16.65
CA GLU A 4 11.67 4.61 -15.90
C GLU A 4 11.23 3.93 -14.60
N LEU A 5 11.97 2.92 -14.19
CA LEU A 5 11.79 2.25 -12.91
C LEU A 5 13.01 2.51 -12.03
N VAL A 6 12.78 2.91 -10.80
CA VAL A 6 13.84 3.10 -9.80
C VAL A 6 13.53 2.26 -8.59
N VAL A 7 14.43 1.34 -8.26
CA VAL A 7 14.30 0.40 -7.13
C VAL A 7 15.34 0.76 -6.08
N ASP A 8 14.86 1.20 -4.92
CA ASP A 8 15.67 1.50 -3.74
C ASP A 8 15.54 0.37 -2.72
N VAL A 9 16.64 -0.33 -2.49
CA VAL A 9 16.71 -1.45 -1.57
C VAL A 9 17.44 -0.99 -0.32
N GLN A 10 16.71 -0.94 0.78
CA GLN A 10 17.20 -0.63 2.11
C GLN A 10 17.25 -1.91 2.97
N PRO A 11 17.97 -1.93 4.09
CA PRO A 11 18.06 -3.13 4.94
C PRO A 11 16.73 -3.69 5.42
N LYS A 12 15.72 -2.84 5.59
CA LYS A 12 14.40 -3.24 6.11
C LYS A 12 13.29 -3.20 5.06
N GLU A 13 13.43 -2.38 4.01
CA GLU A 13 12.38 -2.17 3.01
C GLU A 13 12.94 -2.09 1.59
N VAL A 14 12.10 -2.39 0.62
CA VAL A 14 12.32 -2.17 -0.80
C VAL A 14 11.27 -1.17 -1.27
N SER A 15 11.73 -0.06 -1.82
CA SER A 15 10.87 0.96 -2.41
C SER A 15 11.02 0.96 -3.92
N ILE A 16 9.90 0.91 -4.64
CA ILE A 16 9.85 0.84 -6.10
C ILE A 16 9.08 2.05 -6.60
N ALA A 17 9.73 2.89 -7.39
CA ALA A 17 9.14 4.08 -7.99
C ALA A 17 9.06 3.93 -9.51
N VAL A 18 7.90 4.26 -10.09
CA VAL A 18 7.70 4.37 -11.53
C VAL A 18 7.61 5.84 -11.88
N LEU A 19 8.45 6.26 -12.82
CA LEU A 19 8.47 7.61 -13.36
C LEU A 19 7.93 7.58 -14.80
N GLU A 20 7.09 8.54 -15.14
CA GLU A 20 6.67 8.84 -16.52
C GLU A 20 7.12 10.27 -16.85
N ASP A 21 7.99 10.44 -17.85
CA ASP A 21 8.62 11.72 -18.20
C ASP A 21 9.19 12.45 -16.96
N LYS A 22 9.95 11.71 -16.10
CA LYS A 22 10.54 12.15 -14.82
C LYS A 22 9.54 12.45 -13.70
N ASN A 23 8.24 12.30 -13.91
CA ASN A 23 7.21 12.51 -12.88
C ASN A 23 6.89 11.19 -12.18
N LEU A 24 6.87 11.21 -10.87
CA LEU A 24 6.51 10.04 -10.05
C LEU A 24 5.02 9.73 -10.21
N VAL A 25 4.69 8.56 -10.75
CA VAL A 25 3.30 8.14 -11.01
C VAL A 25 2.88 6.91 -10.21
N GLU A 26 3.83 6.13 -9.71
CA GLU A 26 3.54 5.00 -8.84
C GLU A 26 4.69 4.83 -7.84
N LEU A 27 4.34 4.57 -6.58
CA LEU A 27 5.28 4.27 -5.51
C LEU A 27 4.79 3.02 -4.79
N GLN A 28 5.69 2.08 -4.52
CA GLN A 28 5.41 0.90 -3.71
C GLN A 28 6.50 0.78 -2.65
N LYS A 29 6.11 0.50 -1.42
CA LYS A 29 7.02 0.24 -0.31
C LYS A 29 6.69 -1.08 0.32
N GLU A 30 7.69 -1.91 0.51
CA GLU A 30 7.52 -3.25 1.06
C GLU A 30 8.68 -3.62 1.97
N ALA A 31 8.42 -4.48 2.93
CA ALA A 31 9.51 -5.02 3.73
C ALA A 31 10.43 -5.89 2.86
N ARG A 32 11.75 -5.79 3.06
CA ARG A 32 12.75 -6.55 2.27
C ARG A 32 12.57 -8.07 2.39
N ASN A 33 12.23 -8.55 3.56
CA ASN A 33 12.05 -9.97 3.86
C ASN A 33 10.56 -10.25 4.13
N VAL A 34 9.74 -10.23 3.09
CA VAL A 34 8.34 -10.64 3.19
C VAL A 34 8.27 -12.15 3.05
N SER A 35 8.31 -12.86 4.17
CA SER A 35 7.79 -14.21 4.21
C SER A 35 6.26 -14.15 4.15
N PHE A 36 5.64 -15.10 3.44
CA PHE A 36 4.19 -15.16 3.19
C PHE A 36 3.67 -14.09 2.21
N ALA A 37 4.43 -13.83 1.14
CA ALA A 37 4.04 -12.95 0.05
C ALA A 37 2.88 -13.54 -0.77
N VAL A 38 2.08 -12.66 -1.40
CA VAL A 38 1.02 -13.11 -2.33
C VAL A 38 1.64 -13.92 -3.45
N GLY A 39 1.11 -15.14 -3.66
CA GLY A 39 1.62 -16.07 -4.67
C GLY A 39 2.46 -17.21 -4.10
N ASP A 40 3.04 -17.06 -2.91
CA ASP A 40 3.78 -18.14 -2.24
C ASP A 40 2.90 -19.36 -1.98
N ILE A 41 3.42 -20.56 -2.25
CA ILE A 41 2.68 -21.79 -2.03
C ILE A 41 3.30 -22.54 -0.84
N TYR A 42 2.45 -22.91 0.09
CA TYR A 42 2.80 -23.65 1.30
C TYR A 42 2.13 -25.02 1.33
N LEU A 43 2.83 -25.99 1.89
CA LEU A 43 2.22 -27.18 2.45
C LEU A 43 1.80 -26.83 3.88
N GLY A 44 0.50 -26.61 4.08
CA GLY A 44 -0.07 -26.24 5.36
C GLY A 44 -0.76 -27.41 6.06
N LYS A 45 -1.07 -27.23 7.35
CA LYS A 45 -1.81 -28.20 8.16
C LYS A 45 -3.06 -27.57 8.76
N VAL A 46 -4.22 -28.21 8.60
CA VAL A 46 -5.49 -27.74 9.17
C VAL A 46 -5.44 -27.82 10.69
N LYS A 47 -5.48 -26.66 11.37
CA LYS A 47 -5.51 -26.60 12.84
C LYS A 47 -6.92 -26.64 13.41
N LYS A 48 -7.83 -25.87 12.79
CA LYS A 48 -9.19 -25.71 13.31
C LYS A 48 -10.19 -25.46 12.19
N LEU A 49 -11.38 -26.04 12.31
CA LEU A 49 -12.52 -25.73 11.45
C LEU A 49 -13.46 -24.75 12.16
N MET A 50 -14.02 -23.82 11.41
CA MET A 50 -15.00 -22.82 11.87
C MET A 50 -16.27 -22.91 11.03
N PRO A 51 -17.18 -23.86 11.34
CA PRO A 51 -18.37 -24.08 10.53
C PRO A 51 -19.27 -22.83 10.41
N GLY A 52 -19.39 -22.04 11.48
CA GLY A 52 -20.19 -20.81 11.49
C GLY A 52 -19.68 -19.72 10.53
N LEU A 53 -18.41 -19.77 10.14
CA LEU A 53 -17.81 -18.88 9.14
C LEU A 53 -17.58 -19.59 7.80
N ASN A 54 -17.96 -20.84 7.68
CA ASN A 54 -17.63 -21.73 6.57
C ASN A 54 -16.14 -21.66 6.16
N ALA A 55 -15.23 -21.72 7.14
CA ALA A 55 -13.81 -21.49 6.98
C ALA A 55 -12.95 -22.46 7.83
N ALA A 56 -11.65 -22.51 7.54
CA ALA A 56 -10.65 -23.22 8.31
C ALA A 56 -9.46 -22.31 8.66
N PHE A 57 -8.83 -22.58 9.79
CA PHE A 57 -7.53 -22.02 10.15
C PHE A 57 -6.43 -23.03 9.83
N ILE A 58 -5.46 -22.58 9.04
CA ILE A 58 -4.36 -23.39 8.52
C ILE A 58 -3.04 -22.90 9.11
N ASP A 59 -2.23 -23.83 9.59
CA ASP A 59 -0.85 -23.57 9.95
C ASP A 59 0.02 -23.58 8.68
N VAL A 60 0.62 -22.44 8.38
CA VAL A 60 1.59 -22.26 7.29
C VAL A 60 2.98 -21.88 7.81
N GLY A 61 3.17 -21.90 9.14
CA GLY A 61 4.42 -21.48 9.80
C GLY A 61 4.49 -20.00 10.17
N TYR A 62 3.39 -19.25 9.99
CA TYR A 62 3.30 -17.86 10.44
C TYR A 62 2.89 -17.77 11.91
N LYS A 63 3.21 -16.64 12.58
CA LYS A 63 2.87 -16.39 14.01
C LYS A 63 1.38 -16.51 14.34
N LYS A 64 0.52 -16.28 13.36
CA LYS A 64 -0.94 -16.40 13.45
C LYS A 64 -1.42 -17.39 12.40
N ASP A 65 -2.43 -18.18 12.75
CA ASP A 65 -2.99 -19.15 11.82
C ASP A 65 -3.59 -18.42 10.60
N ALA A 66 -3.38 -18.99 9.42
CA ALA A 66 -3.85 -18.43 8.16
C ALA A 66 -5.33 -18.80 7.94
N PHE A 67 -6.09 -17.93 7.30
CA PHE A 67 -7.52 -18.07 7.09
C PHE A 67 -7.83 -18.59 5.68
N LEU A 68 -8.57 -19.70 5.58
CA LEU A 68 -9.04 -20.30 4.34
C LEU A 68 -10.56 -20.43 4.37
N HIS A 69 -11.24 -19.64 3.54
CA HIS A 69 -12.70 -19.72 3.41
C HIS A 69 -13.10 -20.82 2.42
N TYR A 70 -14.30 -21.41 2.56
CA TYR A 70 -14.80 -22.44 1.66
C TYR A 70 -14.75 -22.05 0.19
N LEU A 71 -15.16 -20.83 -0.14
CA LEU A 71 -15.12 -20.30 -1.51
C LEU A 71 -13.71 -20.12 -2.07
N ASP A 72 -12.70 -20.08 -1.22
CA ASP A 72 -11.28 -19.98 -1.61
C ASP A 72 -10.63 -21.37 -1.84
N LEU A 73 -11.36 -22.48 -1.65
CA LEU A 73 -10.87 -23.83 -1.95
C LEU A 73 -10.70 -24.06 -3.47
N GLY A 74 -11.50 -23.37 -4.27
CA GLY A 74 -11.57 -23.59 -5.71
C GLY A 74 -12.31 -24.89 -6.08
N PRO A 75 -12.87 -24.96 -7.32
CA PRO A 75 -13.74 -26.06 -7.72
C PRO A 75 -13.04 -27.43 -7.74
N ASN A 76 -11.75 -27.47 -8.04
CA ASN A 76 -10.98 -28.70 -8.24
C ASN A 76 -10.24 -29.20 -7.00
N PHE A 77 -10.65 -28.76 -5.83
CA PHE A 77 -10.01 -29.10 -4.55
C PHE A 77 -9.88 -30.62 -4.33
N ASN A 78 -10.90 -31.40 -4.67
CA ASN A 78 -10.87 -32.86 -4.53
C ASN A 78 -9.74 -33.51 -5.37
N THR A 79 -9.52 -33.03 -6.59
CA THR A 79 -8.42 -33.49 -7.46
C THR A 79 -7.07 -33.14 -6.86
N GLN A 80 -6.91 -31.92 -6.36
CA GLN A 80 -5.68 -31.46 -5.69
C GLN A 80 -5.39 -32.30 -4.45
N GLN A 81 -6.39 -32.60 -3.61
CA GLN A 81 -6.22 -33.45 -2.43
C GLN A 81 -5.84 -34.88 -2.78
N LYS A 82 -6.43 -35.44 -3.86
CA LYS A 82 -6.02 -36.74 -4.38
C LYS A 82 -4.54 -36.75 -4.80
N PHE A 83 -4.12 -35.72 -5.53
CA PHE A 83 -2.72 -35.50 -5.91
C PHE A 83 -1.80 -35.47 -4.68
N LEU A 84 -2.15 -34.64 -3.69
CA LEU A 84 -1.35 -34.47 -2.48
C LEU A 84 -1.20 -35.75 -1.69
N LYS A 85 -2.29 -36.49 -1.48
CA LYS A 85 -2.27 -37.80 -0.81
C LYS A 85 -1.40 -38.84 -1.52
N GLN A 86 -1.42 -38.86 -2.85
CA GLN A 86 -0.54 -39.74 -3.63
C GLN A 86 0.93 -39.31 -3.51
N ALA A 87 1.21 -37.99 -3.56
CA ALA A 87 2.55 -37.43 -3.43
C ALA A 87 3.19 -37.70 -2.05
N LEU A 88 2.37 -37.66 -0.99
CA LEU A 88 2.82 -37.96 0.39
C LEU A 88 2.92 -39.45 0.72
N GLY A 89 2.46 -40.33 -0.20
CA GLY A 89 2.54 -41.77 -0.02
C GLY A 89 1.50 -42.39 0.91
N GLU A 90 0.40 -41.64 1.23
CA GLU A 90 -0.65 -42.10 2.13
C GLU A 90 -1.35 -43.38 1.67
N GLN A 91 -1.26 -43.74 0.37
CA GLN A 91 -1.96 -44.90 -0.20
C GLN A 91 -1.06 -46.13 -0.48
N LYS A 92 0.27 -45.97 -0.65
CA LYS A 92 1.18 -47.03 -1.09
C LYS A 92 2.56 -47.06 -0.43
N GLY A 93 2.82 -46.20 0.55
CA GLY A 93 4.14 -46.12 1.20
C GLY A 93 5.26 -45.46 0.36
N ASP A 94 5.11 -45.37 -0.97
CA ASP A 94 6.09 -44.76 -1.86
C ASP A 94 5.71 -43.30 -2.15
N LYS A 95 6.55 -42.35 -1.74
CA LYS A 95 6.42 -40.92 -2.04
C LYS A 95 6.81 -40.65 -3.49
N LYS A 96 5.85 -40.63 -4.38
CA LYS A 96 6.07 -40.34 -5.80
C LYS A 96 5.12 -39.24 -6.29
N ILE A 97 5.67 -38.22 -6.96
CA ILE A 97 4.87 -37.16 -7.56
C ILE A 97 4.05 -37.69 -8.74
N PRO A 98 2.72 -37.60 -8.68
CA PRO A 98 1.88 -38.00 -9.80
C PRO A 98 2.05 -37.04 -10.97
N THR A 99 2.00 -37.55 -12.20
CA THR A 99 1.96 -36.69 -13.41
C THR A 99 0.54 -36.16 -13.60
N ILE A 100 0.33 -34.86 -13.45
CA ILE A 100 -1.01 -34.23 -13.53
C ILE A 100 -1.73 -34.61 -14.83
N SER A 101 -1.04 -34.56 -15.99
CA SER A 101 -1.65 -34.86 -17.30
C SER A 101 -2.22 -36.26 -17.43
N LYS A 102 -1.76 -37.21 -16.58
CA LYS A 102 -2.25 -38.62 -16.53
C LYS A 102 -3.33 -38.83 -15.46
N MET A 103 -3.61 -37.84 -14.62
CA MET A 103 -4.61 -37.98 -13.57
C MET A 103 -6.03 -37.84 -14.13
N GLN A 104 -6.95 -38.60 -13.53
CA GLN A 104 -8.37 -38.38 -13.74
C GLN A 104 -8.83 -37.25 -12.81
N LEU A 105 -9.41 -36.19 -13.40
CA LEU A 105 -10.06 -35.13 -12.63
C LEU A 105 -11.28 -35.68 -11.90
N LEU A 106 -11.45 -35.27 -10.65
CA LEU A 106 -12.63 -35.60 -9.84
C LEU A 106 -13.70 -34.51 -10.03
N PRO A 107 -14.97 -34.82 -9.71
CA PRO A 107 -16.03 -33.81 -9.73
C PRO A 107 -15.66 -32.57 -8.93
N GLU A 108 -16.07 -31.42 -9.44
CA GLU A 108 -15.92 -30.13 -8.76
C GLU A 108 -16.68 -30.14 -7.42
N ILE A 109 -16.17 -29.41 -6.42
CA ILE A 109 -16.89 -29.22 -5.16
C ILE A 109 -18.12 -28.30 -5.37
N GLU A 110 -19.18 -28.53 -4.63
CA GLU A 110 -20.40 -27.72 -4.69
C GLU A 110 -20.12 -26.28 -4.22
N LYS A 111 -20.70 -25.28 -4.91
CA LYS A 111 -20.47 -23.87 -4.52
C LYS A 111 -21.01 -23.54 -3.13
N ASP A 112 -22.13 -24.12 -2.75
CA ASP A 112 -22.83 -23.88 -1.49
C ASP A 112 -22.55 -24.96 -0.44
N GLY A 113 -21.43 -25.66 -0.59
CA GLY A 113 -21.00 -26.71 0.32
C GLY A 113 -20.46 -26.19 1.67
N SER A 114 -20.17 -27.12 2.57
CA SER A 114 -19.61 -26.82 3.89
C SER A 114 -18.15 -27.22 3.99
N ILE A 115 -17.35 -26.38 4.64
CA ILE A 115 -15.91 -26.63 4.89
C ILE A 115 -15.70 -27.95 5.66
N SER A 116 -16.60 -28.30 6.56
CA SER A 116 -16.54 -29.51 7.39
C SER A 116 -16.71 -30.81 6.60
N ASN A 117 -17.33 -30.75 5.42
CA ASN A 117 -17.50 -31.90 4.54
C ASN A 117 -16.25 -32.19 3.71
N VAL A 118 -15.37 -31.19 3.56
CA VAL A 118 -14.24 -31.23 2.62
C VAL A 118 -12.91 -31.31 3.34
N LEU A 119 -12.79 -30.68 4.53
CA LEU A 119 -11.57 -30.64 5.33
C LEU A 119 -11.74 -31.32 6.68
N LYS A 120 -10.62 -31.86 7.18
CA LYS A 120 -10.52 -32.45 8.53
C LYS A 120 -9.36 -31.80 9.29
N VAL A 121 -9.51 -31.67 10.62
CA VAL A 121 -8.43 -31.21 11.49
C VAL A 121 -7.23 -32.16 11.38
N GLY A 122 -6.04 -31.61 11.29
CA GLY A 122 -4.79 -32.36 11.10
C GLY A 122 -4.46 -32.70 9.65
N GLN A 123 -5.37 -32.48 8.69
CA GLN A 123 -5.15 -32.74 7.27
C GLN A 123 -4.11 -31.78 6.69
N GLU A 124 -3.20 -32.31 5.87
CA GLU A 124 -2.28 -31.51 5.08
C GLU A 124 -2.96 -30.98 3.80
N VAL A 125 -2.68 -29.73 3.46
CA VAL A 125 -3.28 -29.04 2.31
C VAL A 125 -2.24 -28.20 1.61
N LEU A 126 -2.29 -28.17 0.26
CA LEU A 126 -1.54 -27.19 -0.52
C LEU A 126 -2.34 -25.90 -0.61
N VAL A 127 -1.73 -24.81 -0.21
CA VAL A 127 -2.38 -23.49 -0.19
C VAL A 127 -1.45 -22.42 -0.70
N GLN A 128 -2.03 -21.41 -1.31
CA GLN A 128 -1.33 -20.24 -1.81
C GLN A 128 -1.77 -19.00 -1.03
N ILE A 129 -0.86 -18.09 -0.75
CA ILE A 129 -1.16 -16.81 -0.12
C ILE A 129 -1.95 -15.95 -1.11
N ALA A 130 -3.20 -15.66 -0.78
CA ALA A 130 -4.07 -14.77 -1.55
C ALA A 130 -4.00 -13.31 -1.07
N LYS A 131 -3.77 -13.11 0.26
CA LYS A 131 -3.49 -11.80 0.86
C LYS A 131 -2.47 -11.97 1.97
N GLU A 132 -1.53 -11.05 2.01
CA GLU A 132 -0.50 -10.98 3.05
C GLU A 132 -1.09 -10.74 4.44
N PRO A 133 -0.37 -11.14 5.50
CA PRO A 133 -0.80 -10.84 6.86
C PRO A 133 -0.81 -9.34 7.11
N ILE A 134 -1.89 -8.82 7.74
CA ILE A 134 -2.02 -7.39 8.04
C ILE A 134 -2.24 -7.24 9.55
N SER A 135 -1.39 -6.45 10.20
CA SER A 135 -1.50 -6.11 11.62
C SER A 135 -1.61 -7.37 12.52
N THR A 136 -2.77 -7.58 13.14
CA THR A 136 -3.02 -8.69 14.06
C THR A 136 -3.61 -9.93 13.39
N LYS A 137 -3.87 -9.91 12.07
CA LYS A 137 -4.50 -11.01 11.33
C LYS A 137 -3.47 -11.82 10.58
N GLY A 138 -3.64 -13.16 10.55
CA GLY A 138 -2.88 -14.07 9.71
C GLY A 138 -3.18 -13.87 8.21
N PRO A 139 -2.37 -14.48 7.31
CA PRO A 139 -2.58 -14.40 5.88
C PRO A 139 -3.90 -15.04 5.46
N ARG A 140 -4.50 -14.55 4.36
CA ARG A 140 -5.63 -15.22 3.71
C ARG A 140 -5.10 -16.15 2.62
N LEU A 141 -5.66 -17.34 2.57
CA LEU A 141 -5.25 -18.41 1.69
C LEU A 141 -6.29 -18.68 0.60
N THR A 142 -5.81 -19.28 -0.49
CA THR A 142 -6.62 -20.01 -1.46
C THR A 142 -5.99 -21.38 -1.72
N SER A 143 -6.78 -22.40 -2.04
CA SER A 143 -6.22 -23.66 -2.53
C SER A 143 -6.28 -23.76 -4.06
N GLU A 144 -6.85 -22.79 -4.75
CA GLU A 144 -6.73 -22.69 -6.21
C GLU A 144 -5.35 -22.13 -6.56
N LEU A 145 -4.38 -23.03 -6.78
CA LEU A 145 -3.01 -22.66 -7.09
C LEU A 145 -2.91 -22.01 -8.46
N SER A 146 -2.12 -20.96 -8.57
CA SER A 146 -1.91 -20.24 -9.81
C SER A 146 -0.46 -19.78 -9.96
N PHE A 147 0.07 -19.89 -11.17
CA PHE A 147 1.40 -19.40 -11.56
C PHE A 147 1.20 -18.26 -12.55
N ALA A 148 1.42 -17.05 -12.09
CA ALA A 148 1.18 -15.86 -12.89
C ALA A 148 2.34 -15.57 -13.83
N GLY A 149 2.08 -15.56 -15.14
CA GLY A 149 2.94 -15.05 -16.19
C GLY A 149 2.54 -13.64 -16.63
N ARG A 150 3.22 -13.12 -17.63
CA ARG A 150 2.92 -11.82 -18.24
C ARG A 150 1.68 -11.88 -19.12
N TYR A 151 1.61 -12.92 -19.97
CA TYR A 151 0.55 -13.14 -20.96
C TYR A 151 -0.52 -14.09 -20.47
N ILE A 152 -0.14 -15.08 -19.68
CA ILE A 152 -1.02 -16.15 -19.23
C ILE A 152 -0.87 -16.42 -17.73
N VAL A 153 -1.91 -17.01 -17.13
CA VAL A 153 -1.86 -17.58 -15.78
C VAL A 153 -2.13 -19.07 -15.92
N LEU A 154 -1.23 -19.89 -15.37
CA LEU A 154 -1.33 -21.34 -15.36
C LEU A 154 -1.97 -21.81 -14.06
N ILE A 155 -3.02 -22.65 -14.16
CA ILE A 155 -3.76 -23.20 -13.02
C ILE A 155 -3.76 -24.72 -13.15
N PRO A 156 -3.11 -25.46 -12.23
CA PRO A 156 -3.13 -26.93 -12.25
C PRO A 156 -4.49 -27.50 -11.80
N PHE A 157 -4.71 -28.77 -12.08
CA PHE A 157 -5.88 -29.57 -11.69
C PHE A 157 -7.21 -29.19 -12.38
N ALA A 158 -7.18 -28.38 -13.40
CA ALA A 158 -8.35 -28.00 -14.18
C ALA A 158 -8.04 -28.09 -15.68
N ASP A 159 -9.05 -28.09 -16.55
CA ASP A 159 -8.82 -28.23 -18.01
C ASP A 159 -9.68 -27.25 -18.82
N LYS A 160 -9.56 -25.94 -18.48
CA LYS A 160 -10.33 -24.85 -19.12
C LYS A 160 -9.38 -23.81 -19.72
N VAL A 161 -9.81 -23.13 -20.79
CA VAL A 161 -9.14 -21.93 -21.31
C VAL A 161 -10.08 -20.76 -21.19
N SER A 162 -9.67 -19.75 -20.44
CA SER A 162 -10.40 -18.51 -20.26
C SER A 162 -9.61 -17.35 -20.86
N VAL A 163 -10.30 -16.42 -21.53
CA VAL A 163 -9.66 -15.22 -22.10
C VAL A 163 -10.27 -13.99 -21.44
N SER A 164 -9.42 -13.03 -21.07
CA SER A 164 -9.83 -11.79 -20.40
C SER A 164 -10.94 -11.08 -21.20
N THR A 165 -12.02 -10.73 -20.54
CA THR A 165 -13.14 -9.95 -21.11
C THR A 165 -12.74 -8.51 -21.45
N LYS A 166 -11.60 -8.02 -20.95
CA LYS A 166 -11.05 -6.71 -21.29
C LYS A 166 -10.53 -6.63 -22.73
N ILE A 167 -10.25 -7.77 -23.40
CA ILE A 167 -9.94 -7.82 -24.84
C ILE A 167 -11.26 -7.61 -25.57
N LYS A 168 -11.42 -6.45 -26.23
CA LYS A 168 -12.69 -6.04 -26.84
C LYS A 168 -13.05 -6.87 -28.07
N SER A 169 -12.07 -7.22 -28.94
CA SER A 169 -12.29 -7.98 -30.15
C SER A 169 -12.71 -9.42 -29.84
N SER A 170 -13.87 -9.83 -30.31
CA SER A 170 -14.37 -11.22 -30.23
C SER A 170 -13.52 -12.18 -31.05
N GLU A 171 -13.04 -11.74 -32.22
CA GLU A 171 -12.16 -12.51 -33.10
C GLU A 171 -10.82 -12.80 -32.44
N GLU A 172 -10.20 -11.78 -31.80
CA GLU A 172 -8.95 -11.95 -31.10
C GLU A 172 -9.11 -12.88 -29.88
N ARG A 173 -10.21 -12.77 -29.14
CA ARG A 173 -10.51 -13.73 -28.06
C ARG A 173 -10.65 -15.16 -28.55
N ALA A 174 -11.30 -15.37 -29.71
CA ALA A 174 -11.42 -16.70 -30.33
C ALA A 174 -10.06 -17.23 -30.79
N ARG A 175 -9.25 -16.39 -31.45
CA ARG A 175 -7.90 -16.72 -31.89
C ARG A 175 -7.00 -17.15 -30.70
N LEU A 176 -6.93 -16.35 -29.67
CA LEU A 176 -6.13 -16.64 -28.48
C LEU A 176 -6.59 -17.92 -27.78
N ARG A 177 -7.90 -18.15 -27.71
CA ARG A 177 -8.45 -19.39 -27.11
C ARG A 177 -8.01 -20.62 -27.90
N GLN A 178 -8.11 -20.60 -29.21
CA GLN A 178 -7.68 -21.71 -30.08
C GLN A 178 -6.17 -21.97 -29.97
N LEU A 179 -5.35 -20.90 -29.98
CA LEU A 179 -3.90 -21.02 -29.81
C LEU A 179 -3.52 -21.70 -28.49
N ILE A 180 -4.06 -21.22 -27.40
CA ILE A 180 -3.76 -21.79 -26.09
C ILE A 180 -4.31 -23.21 -25.97
N GLN A 181 -5.49 -23.50 -26.51
CA GLN A 181 -6.05 -24.85 -26.48
C GLN A 181 -5.16 -25.87 -27.24
N SER A 182 -4.44 -25.43 -28.27
CA SER A 182 -3.55 -26.31 -29.05
C SER A 182 -2.20 -26.62 -28.35
N ILE A 183 -1.75 -25.73 -27.47
CA ILE A 183 -0.43 -25.86 -26.83
C ILE A 183 -0.49 -26.26 -25.36
N LYS A 184 -1.62 -26.04 -24.66
CA LYS A 184 -1.72 -26.32 -23.24
C LYS A 184 -1.67 -27.82 -22.93
N PRO A 185 -0.99 -28.27 -21.87
CA PRO A 185 -1.06 -29.65 -21.45
C PRO A 185 -2.42 -29.98 -20.84
N LYS A 186 -2.77 -31.26 -20.86
CA LYS A 186 -3.99 -31.78 -20.25
C LYS A 186 -3.98 -31.55 -18.73
N ASN A 187 -5.16 -31.26 -18.17
CA ASN A 187 -5.36 -31.02 -16.73
C ASN A 187 -4.66 -29.76 -16.17
N PHE A 188 -4.30 -28.84 -17.04
CA PHE A 188 -3.95 -27.47 -16.70
C PHE A 188 -4.95 -26.50 -17.34
N SER A 189 -5.48 -25.58 -16.58
CA SER A 189 -6.22 -24.43 -17.09
C SER A 189 -5.29 -23.27 -17.35
N VAL A 190 -5.67 -22.45 -18.35
CA VAL A 190 -4.93 -21.24 -18.69
C VAL A 190 -5.90 -20.06 -18.77
N ILE A 191 -5.57 -18.98 -18.05
CA ILE A 191 -6.24 -17.69 -18.18
C ILE A 191 -5.35 -16.79 -19.05
N VAL A 192 -5.87 -16.34 -20.17
CA VAL A 192 -5.19 -15.42 -21.09
C VAL A 192 -5.44 -13.98 -20.64
N ARG A 193 -4.36 -13.24 -20.38
CA ARG A 193 -4.39 -11.84 -19.92
C ARG A 193 -4.54 -10.88 -21.10
N THR A 194 -4.89 -9.63 -20.81
CA THR A 194 -4.99 -8.55 -21.84
C THR A 194 -3.68 -8.28 -22.57
N SER A 195 -2.56 -8.45 -21.90
CA SER A 195 -1.20 -8.30 -22.48
C SER A 195 -0.88 -9.30 -23.60
N SER A 196 -1.71 -10.34 -23.77
CA SER A 196 -1.59 -11.33 -24.86
C SER A 196 -2.15 -10.84 -26.18
N GLU A 197 -2.89 -9.73 -26.22
CA GLU A 197 -3.48 -9.19 -27.43
C GLU A 197 -2.40 -8.95 -28.51
N GLY A 198 -2.62 -9.46 -29.72
CA GLY A 198 -1.67 -9.38 -30.83
C GLY A 198 -0.42 -10.27 -30.73
N LYS A 199 -0.26 -11.07 -29.66
CA LYS A 199 0.92 -11.91 -29.47
C LYS A 199 0.93 -13.14 -30.37
N ARG A 200 2.16 -13.59 -30.73
CA ARG A 200 2.38 -14.78 -31.54
C ARG A 200 2.35 -16.03 -30.68
N VAL A 201 2.06 -17.18 -31.31
CA VAL A 201 2.03 -18.49 -30.64
C VAL A 201 3.34 -18.78 -29.91
N ALA A 202 4.49 -18.48 -30.54
CA ALA A 202 5.80 -18.74 -29.99
C ALA A 202 6.04 -18.03 -28.64
N GLU A 203 5.55 -16.80 -28.48
CA GLU A 203 5.67 -16.04 -27.22
C GLU A 203 4.82 -16.68 -26.10
N LEU A 204 3.60 -17.10 -26.45
CA LEU A 204 2.69 -17.75 -25.51
C LEU A 204 3.16 -19.16 -25.10
N ASP A 205 3.67 -19.93 -26.07
CA ASP A 205 4.24 -21.28 -25.82
C ASP A 205 5.50 -21.21 -24.95
N HIS A 206 6.37 -20.24 -25.21
CA HIS A 206 7.56 -20.03 -24.41
C HIS A 206 7.21 -19.71 -22.94
N GLU A 207 6.24 -18.81 -22.72
CA GLU A 207 5.81 -18.49 -21.36
C GLU A 207 5.13 -19.69 -20.69
N LEU A 208 4.28 -20.42 -21.42
CA LEU A 208 3.62 -21.64 -20.92
C LEU A 208 4.66 -22.67 -20.44
N LYS A 209 5.69 -22.93 -21.23
CA LYS A 209 6.80 -23.83 -20.87
C LYS A 209 7.55 -23.34 -19.63
N THR A 210 7.78 -22.04 -19.52
CA THR A 210 8.43 -21.43 -18.35
C THR A 210 7.59 -21.65 -17.07
N LEU A 211 6.27 -21.45 -17.14
CA LEU A 211 5.38 -21.67 -16.00
C LEU A 211 5.27 -23.16 -15.62
N LEU A 212 5.23 -24.05 -16.61
CA LEU A 212 5.28 -25.50 -16.37
C LEU A 212 6.58 -25.91 -15.69
N LYS A 213 7.71 -25.37 -16.13
CA LYS A 213 9.01 -25.64 -15.50
C LYS A 213 9.02 -25.22 -14.03
N ARG A 214 8.44 -24.05 -13.70
CA ARG A 214 8.28 -23.62 -12.29
C ARG A 214 7.48 -24.63 -11.47
N TRP A 215 6.40 -25.16 -12.03
CA TRP A 215 5.63 -26.23 -11.41
C TRP A 215 6.48 -27.48 -11.19
N GLU A 216 7.15 -27.98 -12.23
CA GLU A 216 7.95 -29.21 -12.22
C GLU A 216 9.14 -29.14 -11.27
N GLU A 217 9.77 -27.98 -11.09
CA GLU A 217 10.92 -27.81 -10.22
C GLU A 217 10.54 -27.65 -8.73
N ASN A 218 9.38 -27.06 -8.42
CA ASN A 218 9.04 -26.73 -7.05
C ASN A 218 8.12 -27.73 -6.37
N ILE A 219 7.12 -28.23 -7.08
CA ILE A 219 6.13 -29.14 -6.47
C ILE A 219 6.73 -30.45 -5.94
N PRO A 220 7.77 -31.03 -6.55
CA PRO A 220 8.45 -32.22 -5.97
C PRO A 220 9.02 -32.01 -4.57
N LYS A 221 9.23 -30.78 -4.12
CA LYS A 221 9.68 -30.49 -2.74
C LYS A 221 8.70 -31.02 -1.69
N ILE A 222 7.42 -31.16 -2.02
CA ILE A 222 6.37 -31.72 -1.12
C ILE A 222 6.79 -33.06 -0.52
N THR A 223 7.45 -33.93 -1.30
CA THR A 223 7.87 -35.25 -0.82
C THR A 223 9.02 -35.21 0.17
N LYS A 224 9.75 -34.08 0.25
CA LYS A 224 10.97 -33.92 1.04
C LYS A 224 10.76 -33.13 2.33
N VAL A 225 9.61 -32.49 2.49
CA VAL A 225 9.32 -31.58 3.62
C VAL A 225 8.15 -32.10 4.45
N LYS A 226 7.99 -31.55 5.65
CA LYS A 226 6.81 -31.75 6.53
C LYS A 226 6.08 -30.45 6.69
N ALA A 227 4.75 -30.50 6.73
CA ALA A 227 3.92 -29.31 7.01
C ALA A 227 4.17 -28.77 8.43
N PRO A 228 4.25 -27.44 8.62
CA PRO A 228 4.14 -26.39 7.61
C PRO A 228 5.48 -26.15 6.88
N ALA A 229 5.46 -25.96 5.55
CA ALA A 229 6.67 -25.70 4.77
C ALA A 229 6.36 -24.89 3.50
N LEU A 230 7.29 -24.00 3.12
CA LEU A 230 7.28 -23.29 1.84
C LEU A 230 7.65 -24.25 0.70
N ILE A 231 6.80 -24.32 -0.31
CA ILE A 231 6.98 -25.16 -1.50
C ILE A 231 7.47 -24.34 -2.69
N TYR A 232 6.84 -23.18 -2.92
CA TYR A 232 7.17 -22.26 -3.99
C TYR A 232 7.15 -20.84 -3.47
N GLU A 233 8.18 -20.11 -3.76
CA GLU A 233 8.32 -18.67 -3.50
C GLU A 233 8.02 -17.90 -4.79
N GLU A 234 7.09 -16.96 -4.76
CA GLU A 234 6.80 -16.12 -5.90
C GLU A 234 7.99 -15.18 -6.16
N THR A 235 8.18 -14.80 -7.40
CA THR A 235 9.26 -13.90 -7.81
C THR A 235 9.26 -12.58 -7.02
N ALA A 236 10.47 -12.06 -6.78
CA ALA A 236 10.65 -10.76 -6.11
C ALA A 236 9.68 -9.70 -6.65
N ARG A 237 9.13 -8.88 -5.77
CA ARG A 237 8.05 -7.92 -6.05
C ARG A 237 8.39 -6.96 -7.20
N ALA A 238 9.65 -6.53 -7.30
CA ALA A 238 10.11 -5.71 -8.40
C ALA A 238 9.94 -6.41 -9.76
N VAL A 239 10.22 -7.72 -9.82
CA VAL A 239 9.99 -8.55 -11.02
C VAL A 239 8.50 -8.73 -11.28
N ALA A 240 7.70 -8.95 -10.23
CA ALA A 240 6.24 -9.08 -10.36
C ALA A 240 5.60 -7.76 -10.86
N LEU A 241 6.07 -6.62 -10.39
CA LEU A 241 5.63 -5.32 -10.89
C LEU A 241 6.02 -5.14 -12.37
N LEU A 242 7.28 -5.41 -12.73
CA LEU A 242 7.72 -5.35 -14.13
C LEU A 242 6.90 -6.26 -15.04
N ARG A 243 6.59 -7.48 -14.59
CA ARG A 243 5.70 -8.39 -15.32
C ARG A 243 4.38 -7.72 -15.74
N ASP A 244 3.84 -6.88 -14.86
CA ASP A 244 2.54 -6.25 -15.05
C ASP A 244 2.60 -4.92 -15.81
N ILE A 245 3.70 -4.15 -15.71
CA ILE A 245 3.81 -2.80 -16.28
C ILE A 245 4.74 -2.68 -17.47
N PHE A 246 5.69 -3.62 -17.64
CA PHE A 246 6.72 -3.51 -18.66
C PHE A 246 6.13 -3.41 -20.06
N ASN A 247 6.50 -2.38 -20.80
CA ASN A 247 6.09 -2.12 -22.17
C ASN A 247 7.26 -1.45 -22.94
N PRO A 248 7.15 -1.23 -24.25
CA PRO A 248 8.23 -0.62 -25.05
C PRO A 248 8.66 0.79 -24.61
N SER A 249 7.82 1.51 -23.84
CA SER A 249 8.15 2.87 -23.36
C SER A 249 9.21 2.89 -22.24
N PHE A 250 9.47 1.73 -21.59
CA PHE A 250 10.53 1.64 -20.57
C PHE A 250 11.90 1.77 -21.21
N GLN A 251 12.63 2.81 -20.81
CA GLN A 251 13.99 3.08 -21.31
C GLN A 251 15.06 2.72 -20.29
N ASN A 252 14.79 2.89 -18.99
CA ASN A 252 15.76 2.62 -17.95
C ASN A 252 15.11 1.96 -16.73
N ILE A 253 15.89 1.08 -16.08
CA ILE A 253 15.55 0.44 -14.81
C ILE A 253 16.79 0.55 -13.92
N TYR A 254 16.74 1.34 -12.87
CA TYR A 254 17.84 1.57 -11.94
C TYR A 254 17.63 0.81 -10.64
N VAL A 255 18.67 0.11 -10.16
CA VAL A 255 18.62 -0.72 -8.95
C VAL A 255 19.91 -0.57 -8.17
N ASN A 256 19.83 -0.31 -6.87
CA ASN A 256 21.00 -0.16 -5.99
C ASN A 256 21.47 -1.46 -5.32
N ASP A 257 20.75 -2.57 -5.48
CA ASP A 257 21.07 -3.90 -4.92
C ASP A 257 21.52 -4.87 -6.02
N ALA A 258 22.57 -5.66 -5.75
CA ALA A 258 23.13 -6.56 -6.75
C ALA A 258 22.21 -7.75 -7.07
N ASP A 259 21.59 -8.35 -6.06
CA ASP A 259 20.77 -9.55 -6.24
C ASP A 259 19.49 -9.21 -6.99
N ILE A 260 18.84 -8.12 -6.62
CA ILE A 260 17.62 -7.63 -7.30
C ILE A 260 17.97 -7.16 -8.72
N TYR A 261 19.13 -6.54 -8.94
CA TYR A 261 19.61 -6.18 -10.27
C TYR A 261 19.72 -7.42 -11.18
N HIS A 262 20.35 -8.50 -10.71
CA HIS A 262 20.48 -9.73 -11.49
C HIS A 262 19.09 -10.35 -11.78
N ASN A 263 18.23 -10.45 -10.79
CA ASN A 263 16.88 -10.98 -10.96
C ASN A 263 16.07 -10.19 -12.00
N ILE A 264 16.14 -8.87 -11.98
CA ILE A 264 15.44 -8.00 -12.94
C ILE A 264 16.05 -8.15 -14.33
N ARG A 265 17.37 -8.18 -14.45
CA ARG A 265 18.06 -8.33 -15.72
C ARG A 265 17.74 -9.66 -16.39
N ASP A 266 17.79 -10.75 -15.63
CA ASP A 266 17.42 -12.08 -16.11
C ASP A 266 15.95 -12.13 -16.57
N TYR A 267 15.08 -11.48 -15.82
CA TYR A 267 13.66 -11.37 -16.21
C TYR A 267 13.49 -10.55 -17.49
N VAL A 268 14.17 -9.40 -17.63
CA VAL A 268 14.10 -8.57 -18.84
C VAL A 268 14.68 -9.32 -20.05
N SER A 269 15.77 -10.09 -19.90
CA SER A 269 16.32 -10.91 -20.98
C SER A 269 15.30 -11.94 -21.48
N LEU A 270 14.49 -12.49 -20.57
CA LEU A 270 13.44 -13.45 -20.88
C LEU A 270 12.26 -12.82 -21.66
N ILE A 271 11.79 -11.62 -21.24
CA ILE A 271 10.59 -10.99 -21.80
C ILE A 271 10.85 -10.03 -22.96
N ALA A 272 12.08 -9.55 -23.11
CA ALA A 272 12.51 -8.60 -24.12
C ALA A 272 13.99 -8.85 -24.49
N PRO A 273 14.31 -9.96 -25.17
CA PRO A 273 15.67 -10.30 -25.54
C PRO A 273 16.34 -9.16 -26.30
N GLY A 274 17.57 -8.84 -25.95
CA GLY A 274 18.35 -7.75 -26.53
C GLY A 274 18.06 -6.37 -25.91
N ARG A 275 17.27 -6.29 -24.83
CA ARG A 275 17.01 -5.06 -24.09
C ARG A 275 17.52 -5.08 -22.65
N GLU A 276 18.39 -6.02 -22.31
CA GLU A 276 18.96 -6.19 -20.97
C GLU A 276 19.75 -4.96 -20.51
N GLU A 277 20.27 -4.19 -21.46
CA GLU A 277 21.06 -2.97 -21.22
C GLU A 277 20.26 -1.84 -20.55
N ILE A 278 18.93 -1.87 -20.66
CA ILE A 278 18.09 -0.88 -19.94
C ILE A 278 18.15 -1.05 -18.42
N VAL A 279 18.57 -2.23 -17.93
CA VAL A 279 18.74 -2.50 -16.50
C VAL A 279 20.14 -2.05 -16.09
N GLN A 280 20.21 -1.09 -15.20
CA GLN A 280 21.45 -0.47 -14.77
C GLN A 280 21.59 -0.59 -13.25
N ARG A 281 22.78 -1.01 -12.81
CA ARG A 281 23.12 -1.01 -11.39
C ARG A 281 23.54 0.39 -10.98
N TYR A 282 22.84 0.93 -9.99
CA TYR A 282 23.17 2.22 -9.40
C TYR A 282 24.27 2.07 -8.33
N THR A 283 25.36 2.81 -8.50
CA THR A 283 26.53 2.81 -7.59
C THR A 283 26.93 4.22 -7.17
N GLY A 284 26.05 5.22 -7.33
CA GLY A 284 26.31 6.60 -6.96
C GLY A 284 26.41 6.80 -5.44
N GLU A 285 27.06 7.88 -5.02
CA GLU A 285 27.23 8.24 -3.61
C GLU A 285 25.94 8.72 -2.93
N LEU A 286 25.06 9.37 -3.70
CA LEU A 286 23.77 9.84 -3.19
C LEU A 286 22.76 8.68 -3.10
N PRO A 287 21.83 8.69 -2.15
CA PRO A 287 20.70 7.77 -2.17
C PRO A 287 20.00 7.81 -3.53
N ILE A 288 19.63 6.64 -4.06
CA ILE A 288 19.11 6.54 -5.43
C ILE A 288 17.86 7.42 -5.63
N PHE A 289 16.95 7.49 -4.67
CA PHE A 289 15.74 8.32 -4.75
C PHE A 289 16.05 9.82 -4.74
N ASP A 290 17.14 10.24 -4.08
CA ASP A 290 17.56 11.64 -4.08
C ASP A 290 18.17 12.02 -5.43
N ASN A 291 18.98 11.11 -6.02
CA ASN A 291 19.59 11.32 -7.34
C ASN A 291 18.52 11.51 -8.44
N PHE A 292 17.40 10.79 -8.36
CA PHE A 292 16.28 10.92 -9.30
C PHE A 292 15.21 11.93 -8.86
N ALA A 293 15.48 12.74 -7.84
CA ALA A 293 14.55 13.71 -7.24
C ALA A 293 13.21 13.11 -6.80
N ILE A 294 13.16 11.80 -6.54
CA ILE A 294 11.95 11.08 -6.09
C ILE A 294 11.59 11.49 -4.67
N THR A 295 12.56 11.59 -3.75
CA THR A 295 12.33 12.01 -2.36
C THR A 295 11.66 13.38 -2.30
N LYS A 296 12.08 14.33 -3.15
CA LYS A 296 11.46 15.66 -3.25
C LYS A 296 10.01 15.55 -3.73
N GLN A 297 9.75 14.73 -4.74
CA GLN A 297 8.40 14.50 -5.25
C GLN A 297 7.51 13.82 -4.20
N ILE A 298 8.01 12.82 -3.46
CA ILE A 298 7.26 12.20 -2.36
C ILE A 298 6.81 13.27 -1.35
N LYS A 299 7.74 14.12 -0.88
CA LYS A 299 7.41 15.18 0.09
C LYS A 299 6.34 16.14 -0.40
N SER A 300 6.32 16.46 -1.70
CA SER A 300 5.35 17.41 -2.27
C SER A 300 4.01 16.77 -2.67
N LEU A 301 3.99 15.47 -2.97
CA LEU A 301 2.84 14.78 -3.56
C LEU A 301 1.99 13.99 -2.56
N PHE A 302 2.50 13.72 -1.33
CA PHE A 302 1.76 12.96 -0.32
C PHE A 302 1.12 13.84 0.76
N GLY A 303 1.30 15.15 0.72
CA GLY A 303 0.64 16.09 1.63
C GLY A 303 -0.88 16.16 1.41
N ARG A 304 -1.60 16.74 2.38
CA ARG A 304 -3.03 17.06 2.26
C ARG A 304 -3.30 17.99 1.07
N THR A 305 -2.41 18.93 0.83
CA THR A 305 -2.48 19.89 -0.29
C THR A 305 -1.45 19.50 -1.35
N VAL A 306 -1.90 19.33 -2.59
CA VAL A 306 -1.06 18.99 -3.74
C VAL A 306 -1.15 20.10 -4.75
N THR A 307 -0.06 20.82 -4.95
CA THR A 307 0.02 21.89 -5.96
C THR A 307 0.34 21.27 -7.31
N TYR A 308 -0.41 21.66 -8.33
CA TYR A 308 -0.18 21.26 -9.71
C TYR A 308 0.02 22.51 -10.61
N LYS A 309 -0.39 22.49 -11.84
CA LYS A 309 -0.09 23.51 -12.85
C LYS A 309 -0.41 24.94 -12.39
N SER A 310 0.61 25.82 -12.42
CA SER A 310 0.47 27.30 -12.28
C SER A 310 -0.16 27.78 -10.97
N GLY A 311 0.10 27.08 -9.86
CA GLY A 311 -0.35 27.49 -8.53
C GLY A 311 -1.77 27.07 -8.16
N ALA A 312 -2.47 26.33 -9.03
CA ALA A 312 -3.68 25.62 -8.65
C ALA A 312 -3.31 24.42 -7.77
N TYR A 313 -4.21 24.00 -6.89
CA TYR A 313 -3.94 22.91 -5.94
C TYR A 313 -5.18 22.09 -5.65
N LEU A 314 -4.95 20.84 -5.27
CA LEU A 314 -5.95 19.90 -4.76
C LEU A 314 -5.85 19.85 -3.24
N ILE A 315 -6.98 19.72 -2.57
CA ILE A 315 -7.06 19.29 -1.17
C ILE A 315 -7.59 17.86 -1.17
N ILE A 316 -6.82 16.93 -0.63
CA ILE A 316 -7.17 15.51 -0.60
C ILE A 316 -7.39 15.11 0.84
N GLU A 317 -8.60 14.64 1.16
CA GLU A 317 -8.98 14.21 2.49
C GLU A 317 -9.55 12.80 2.48
N HIS A 318 -9.29 12.07 3.55
CA HIS A 318 -9.80 10.74 3.79
C HIS A 318 -10.84 10.78 4.90
N THR A 319 -12.05 10.33 4.59
CA THR A 319 -13.09 10.08 5.59
C THR A 319 -13.16 8.57 5.87
N GLU A 320 -13.95 8.16 6.84
CA GLU A 320 -14.14 6.74 7.14
C GLU A 320 -14.66 5.92 5.94
N ALA A 321 -15.54 6.51 5.12
CA ALA A 321 -16.24 5.81 4.04
C ALA A 321 -15.73 6.14 2.63
N MET A 322 -15.14 7.30 2.42
CA MET A 322 -14.79 7.80 1.09
C MET A 322 -13.59 8.75 1.11
N HIS A 323 -13.05 9.01 -0.08
CA HIS A 323 -12.06 10.05 -0.30
C HIS A 323 -12.73 11.27 -0.92
N VAL A 324 -12.35 12.45 -0.48
CA VAL A 324 -12.86 13.72 -1.01
C VAL A 324 -11.69 14.51 -1.57
N ILE A 325 -11.86 15.07 -2.76
CA ILE A 325 -10.85 15.88 -3.44
C ILE A 325 -11.52 17.20 -3.84
N ASP A 326 -11.00 18.30 -3.32
CA ASP A 326 -11.44 19.67 -3.65
C ASP A 326 -10.43 20.31 -4.59
N VAL A 327 -10.93 20.93 -5.67
CA VAL A 327 -10.13 21.56 -6.73
C VAL A 327 -10.12 23.07 -6.56
N ASN A 328 -8.93 23.65 -6.37
CA ASN A 328 -8.74 25.07 -6.16
C ASN A 328 -7.91 25.73 -7.27
N SER A 329 -8.39 26.88 -7.80
CA SER A 329 -7.71 27.62 -8.87
C SER A 329 -6.49 28.44 -8.41
N GLY A 330 -6.31 28.62 -7.09
CA GLY A 330 -5.30 29.52 -6.54
C GLY A 330 -5.55 30.98 -6.98
N ASN A 331 -4.50 31.73 -7.24
CA ASN A 331 -4.56 33.19 -7.55
C ASN A 331 -5.01 33.50 -8.99
N ARG A 332 -5.67 32.59 -9.70
CA ARG A 332 -6.03 32.78 -11.13
C ARG A 332 -7.36 33.44 -11.42
N SER A 333 -8.13 33.89 -10.44
CA SER A 333 -9.43 34.54 -10.66
C SER A 333 -9.28 35.98 -11.17
N LYS A 334 -9.26 36.19 -12.49
CA LYS A 334 -9.32 37.53 -13.08
C LYS A 334 -10.29 37.55 -14.27
N GLY A 335 -11.43 38.27 -14.10
CA GLY A 335 -12.35 38.74 -15.16
C GLY A 335 -13.47 37.75 -15.54
N SER A 336 -14.69 38.25 -15.77
CA SER A 336 -15.91 37.46 -15.96
C SER A 336 -15.96 36.60 -17.24
N ASP A 337 -15.46 37.10 -18.38
CA ASP A 337 -15.45 36.34 -19.64
C ASP A 337 -14.31 35.31 -19.73
N ALA A 338 -13.30 35.49 -18.88
CA ALA A 338 -12.20 34.51 -18.74
C ALA A 338 -12.50 33.41 -17.70
N GLN A 339 -13.57 33.53 -16.90
CA GLN A 339 -13.85 32.66 -15.77
C GLN A 339 -14.18 31.22 -16.22
N GLU A 340 -15.10 31.05 -17.16
CA GLU A 340 -15.48 29.73 -17.67
C GLU A 340 -14.29 29.01 -18.37
N LYS A 341 -13.53 29.76 -19.18
CA LYS A 341 -12.32 29.24 -19.82
C LYS A 341 -11.25 28.86 -18.79
N THR A 342 -11.08 29.68 -17.77
CA THR A 342 -10.14 29.38 -16.69
C THR A 342 -10.60 28.17 -15.90
N ALA A 343 -11.90 28.02 -15.61
CA ALA A 343 -12.45 26.88 -14.91
C ALA A 343 -12.19 25.56 -15.67
N ILE A 344 -12.47 25.51 -16.98
CA ILE A 344 -12.21 24.30 -17.76
C ILE A 344 -10.72 23.97 -17.85
N ASP A 345 -9.83 24.97 -18.01
CA ASP A 345 -8.38 24.76 -18.07
C ASP A 345 -7.82 24.23 -16.73
N VAL A 346 -8.29 24.78 -15.60
CA VAL A 346 -7.91 24.32 -14.26
C VAL A 346 -8.45 22.93 -13.98
N ASN A 347 -9.74 22.70 -14.26
CA ASN A 347 -10.39 21.41 -14.04
C ASN A 347 -9.77 20.30 -14.90
N THR A 348 -9.39 20.58 -16.15
CA THR A 348 -8.72 19.62 -17.03
C THR A 348 -7.35 19.25 -16.48
N ALA A 349 -6.55 20.24 -16.03
CA ALA A 349 -5.27 19.98 -15.41
C ALA A 349 -5.42 19.26 -14.05
N ALA A 350 -6.48 19.56 -13.30
CA ALA A 350 -6.83 18.85 -12.07
C ALA A 350 -7.16 17.38 -12.34
N ALA A 351 -7.90 17.07 -13.41
CA ALA A 351 -8.25 15.70 -13.78
C ALA A 351 -7.01 14.84 -14.06
N ASP A 352 -5.99 15.39 -14.75
CA ASP A 352 -4.71 14.70 -14.98
C ASP A 352 -3.99 14.42 -13.66
N GLU A 353 -3.93 15.42 -12.76
CA GLU A 353 -3.28 15.26 -11.45
C GLU A 353 -4.06 14.31 -10.55
N ILE A 354 -5.39 14.35 -10.55
CA ILE A 354 -6.24 13.43 -9.78
C ILE A 354 -6.00 12.00 -10.25
N ALA A 355 -6.01 11.75 -11.56
CA ALA A 355 -5.72 10.41 -12.10
C ALA A 355 -4.34 9.91 -11.65
N ARG A 356 -3.32 10.78 -11.60
CA ARG A 356 -1.99 10.49 -11.08
C ARG A 356 -2.04 10.19 -9.57
N GLN A 357 -2.73 11.01 -8.77
CA GLN A 357 -2.83 10.85 -7.32
C GLN A 357 -3.56 9.55 -6.92
N LEU A 358 -4.60 9.15 -7.65
CA LEU A 358 -5.30 7.89 -7.43
C LEU A 358 -4.37 6.68 -7.62
N ARG A 359 -3.49 6.73 -8.63
CA ARG A 359 -2.47 5.69 -8.87
C ARG A 359 -1.36 5.75 -7.84
N LEU A 360 -0.81 6.94 -7.55
CA LEU A 360 0.33 7.15 -6.66
C LEU A 360 0.03 6.75 -5.23
N ARG A 361 -1.15 7.11 -4.71
CA ARG A 361 -1.58 6.80 -3.35
C ARG A 361 -2.34 5.48 -3.22
N ASP A 362 -2.54 4.73 -4.30
CA ASP A 362 -3.41 3.54 -4.34
C ASP A 362 -4.82 3.78 -3.76
N MET A 363 -5.37 4.97 -3.98
CA MET A 363 -6.68 5.34 -3.46
C MET A 363 -7.76 4.47 -4.12
N GLY A 364 -8.56 3.79 -3.31
CA GLY A 364 -9.62 2.90 -3.78
C GLY A 364 -10.87 2.99 -2.90
N GLY A 365 -11.99 2.59 -3.45
CA GLY A 365 -13.31 2.75 -2.84
C GLY A 365 -14.10 3.83 -3.55
N ILE A 366 -14.83 4.64 -2.81
CA ILE A 366 -15.61 5.77 -3.33
C ILE A 366 -14.74 7.03 -3.25
N ILE A 367 -14.61 7.74 -4.36
CA ILE A 367 -13.91 9.01 -4.46
C ILE A 367 -14.90 10.05 -5.01
N VAL A 368 -15.02 11.18 -4.33
CA VAL A 368 -15.83 12.32 -4.74
C VAL A 368 -14.89 13.48 -5.03
N VAL A 369 -15.00 14.03 -6.23
CA VAL A 369 -14.21 15.17 -6.66
C VAL A 369 -15.14 16.37 -6.81
N ASP A 370 -14.80 17.47 -6.15
CA ASP A 370 -15.47 18.76 -6.27
C ASP A 370 -14.67 19.64 -7.23
N PHE A 371 -15.16 19.74 -8.47
CA PHE A 371 -14.55 20.55 -9.51
C PHE A 371 -15.08 21.98 -9.47
N ILE A 372 -14.27 22.93 -9.93
CA ILE A 372 -14.70 24.30 -10.08
C ILE A 372 -15.94 24.35 -10.97
N ASP A 373 -16.96 25.09 -10.52
CA ASP A 373 -18.24 25.24 -11.22
C ASP A 373 -18.09 25.68 -12.67
N MET A 374 -18.84 25.02 -13.55
CA MET A 374 -18.92 25.32 -14.98
C MET A 374 -20.38 25.46 -15.39
N ALA A 375 -20.72 26.61 -15.97
CA ALA A 375 -22.08 26.91 -16.42
C ALA A 375 -22.45 26.08 -17.65
N GLU A 376 -21.53 25.91 -18.62
CA GLU A 376 -21.76 25.23 -19.88
C GLU A 376 -21.78 23.71 -19.76
N ALA A 377 -22.87 23.08 -20.21
CA ALA A 377 -22.97 21.62 -20.26
C ALA A 377 -21.90 20.97 -21.14
N ALA A 378 -21.51 21.66 -22.23
CA ALA A 378 -20.45 21.19 -23.14
C ALA A 378 -19.09 21.09 -22.44
N ASN A 379 -18.76 22.02 -21.52
CA ASN A 379 -17.52 21.99 -20.77
C ASN A 379 -17.54 20.88 -19.71
N ARG A 380 -18.68 20.64 -19.05
CA ARG A 380 -18.84 19.49 -18.14
C ARG A 380 -18.65 18.15 -18.85
N GLN A 381 -19.20 18.03 -20.08
CA GLN A 381 -19.01 16.83 -20.88
C GLN A 381 -17.54 16.64 -21.31
N LYS A 382 -16.87 17.71 -21.77
CA LYS A 382 -15.44 17.67 -22.10
C LYS A 382 -14.57 17.23 -20.91
N LEU A 383 -14.85 17.73 -19.71
CA LEU A 383 -14.13 17.33 -18.49
C LEU A 383 -14.34 15.85 -18.16
N PHE A 384 -15.57 15.35 -18.29
CA PHE A 384 -15.88 13.94 -18.09
C PHE A 384 -15.10 13.03 -19.06
N GLU A 385 -15.09 13.39 -20.35
CA GLU A 385 -14.33 12.67 -21.38
C GLU A 385 -12.83 12.71 -21.13
N HIS A 386 -12.31 13.88 -20.70
CA HIS A 386 -10.90 14.04 -20.35
C HIS A 386 -10.51 13.17 -19.15
N MET A 387 -11.30 13.18 -18.08
CA MET A 387 -11.07 12.33 -16.91
C MET A 387 -11.09 10.85 -17.26
N THR A 388 -12.06 10.43 -18.10
CA THR A 388 -12.14 9.06 -18.61
C THR A 388 -10.88 8.67 -19.38
N LYS A 389 -10.34 9.58 -20.20
CA LYS A 389 -9.09 9.38 -20.93
C LYS A 389 -7.87 9.34 -20.01
N ALA A 390 -7.78 10.23 -19.04
CA ALA A 390 -6.69 10.27 -18.05
C ALA A 390 -6.62 8.99 -17.22
N MET A 391 -7.78 8.42 -16.89
CA MET A 391 -7.88 7.16 -16.13
C MET A 391 -7.73 5.89 -16.99
N ALA A 392 -7.67 6.00 -18.32
CA ALA A 392 -7.61 4.83 -19.21
C ALA A 392 -6.41 3.91 -18.96
N ASN A 393 -5.30 4.47 -18.49
CA ASN A 393 -4.06 3.73 -18.15
C ASN A 393 -4.05 3.17 -16.72
N ASP A 394 -5.09 3.42 -15.91
CA ASP A 394 -5.18 2.83 -14.58
C ASP A 394 -5.48 1.33 -14.65
N ARG A 395 -4.65 0.53 -14.01
CA ARG A 395 -4.80 -0.93 -13.99
C ARG A 395 -5.96 -1.39 -13.10
N ALA A 396 -6.30 -0.61 -12.08
CA ALA A 396 -7.42 -0.91 -11.21
C ALA A 396 -8.76 -0.76 -11.95
N LYS A 397 -9.69 -1.65 -11.69
CA LYS A 397 -11.05 -1.51 -12.24
C LYS A 397 -11.70 -0.27 -11.61
N HIS A 398 -12.18 0.63 -12.45
CA HIS A 398 -12.82 1.86 -12.01
C HIS A 398 -14.07 2.14 -12.83
N ASN A 399 -14.93 2.97 -12.30
CA ASN A 399 -16.10 3.51 -12.98
C ASN A 399 -16.22 4.99 -12.62
N ILE A 400 -16.46 5.84 -13.61
CA ILE A 400 -16.56 7.28 -13.48
C ILE A 400 -17.98 7.67 -13.89
N LEU A 401 -18.66 8.44 -13.06
CA LEU A 401 -19.98 8.98 -13.37
C LEU A 401 -19.84 10.42 -13.90
N PRO A 402 -20.70 10.83 -14.84
CA PRO A 402 -20.73 12.21 -15.31
C PRO A 402 -20.89 13.22 -14.16
N LEU A 403 -20.41 14.47 -14.37
CA LEU A 403 -20.57 15.52 -13.38
C LEU A 403 -22.05 15.73 -13.04
N SER A 404 -22.33 15.85 -11.75
CA SER A 404 -23.63 16.28 -11.25
C SER A 404 -23.88 17.75 -11.60
N LYS A 405 -25.13 18.21 -11.39
CA LYS A 405 -25.48 19.63 -11.55
C LYS A 405 -24.71 20.56 -10.58
N PHE A 406 -24.14 20.01 -9.52
CA PHE A 406 -23.37 20.70 -8.48
C PHE A 406 -21.85 20.58 -8.67
N GLY A 407 -21.35 20.27 -9.86
CA GLY A 407 -19.91 20.15 -10.12
C GLY A 407 -19.23 18.89 -9.60
N LEU A 408 -19.95 18.00 -8.88
CA LEU A 408 -19.38 16.82 -8.28
C LEU A 408 -19.22 15.68 -9.28
N MET A 409 -18.04 15.09 -9.34
CA MET A 409 -17.75 13.85 -10.07
C MET A 409 -17.54 12.69 -9.08
N GLN A 410 -18.20 11.58 -9.32
CA GLN A 410 -18.07 10.37 -8.52
C GLN A 410 -17.25 9.32 -9.26
N ILE A 411 -16.25 8.77 -8.58
CA ILE A 411 -15.38 7.72 -9.10
C ILE A 411 -15.41 6.56 -8.11
N THR A 412 -15.64 5.34 -8.63
CA THR A 412 -15.42 4.13 -7.85
C THR A 412 -14.21 3.42 -8.40
N ARG A 413 -13.23 3.08 -7.54
CA ARG A 413 -11.99 2.39 -7.91
C ARG A 413 -11.77 1.18 -7.02
N GLN A 414 -11.47 0.04 -7.62
CA GLN A 414 -11.20 -1.19 -6.87
C GLN A 414 -9.95 -1.01 -6.01
N ARG A 415 -10.05 -1.39 -4.73
CA ARG A 415 -8.88 -1.45 -3.84
C ARG A 415 -8.01 -2.64 -4.25
N VAL A 416 -6.83 -2.37 -4.79
CA VAL A 416 -5.86 -3.39 -5.21
C VAL A 416 -4.89 -3.67 -4.07
N ARG A 417 -4.45 -2.61 -3.37
CA ARG A 417 -3.55 -2.61 -2.22
C ARG A 417 -4.11 -1.69 -1.12
N PRO A 418 -3.58 -1.75 0.11
CA PRO A 418 -3.82 -0.69 1.08
C PRO A 418 -3.44 0.66 0.49
N ALA A 419 -4.24 1.69 0.78
CA ALA A 419 -3.87 3.05 0.38
C ALA A 419 -2.52 3.41 0.98
N MET A 420 -1.65 4.00 0.17
CA MET A 420 -0.34 4.45 0.62
C MET A 420 -0.50 5.82 1.25
N ASP A 421 -0.22 5.90 2.53
CA ASP A 421 -0.07 7.15 3.26
C ASP A 421 1.40 7.29 3.67
N VAL A 422 2.00 8.41 3.29
CA VAL A 422 3.36 8.75 3.69
C VAL A 422 3.24 9.96 4.60
N ASP A 423 3.46 9.76 5.89
CA ASP A 423 3.49 10.86 6.84
C ASP A 423 4.67 11.79 6.48
N THR A 424 4.34 12.93 5.90
CA THR A 424 5.30 13.97 5.50
C THR A 424 5.44 15.06 6.55
N SER A 425 4.69 14.96 7.66
CA SER A 425 4.66 15.92 8.76
C SER A 425 5.11 15.26 10.06
N GLU A 426 5.79 16.04 10.89
CA GLU A 426 6.06 15.67 12.26
C GLU A 426 5.05 16.35 13.18
N ALA A 427 4.68 15.67 14.28
CA ALA A 427 3.82 16.28 15.27
C ALA A 427 4.46 17.55 15.80
N CYS A 428 3.73 18.67 15.74
CA CYS A 428 4.24 19.94 16.22
C CYS A 428 4.63 19.81 17.72
N PRO A 429 5.87 20.06 18.11
CA PRO A 429 6.32 19.90 19.49
C PRO A 429 5.64 20.89 20.46
N THR A 430 4.98 21.94 19.94
CA THR A 430 4.29 22.94 20.76
C THR A 430 2.86 22.53 21.07
N CYS A 431 2.12 21.97 20.11
CA CYS A 431 0.72 21.58 20.29
C CYS A 431 0.49 20.06 20.22
N PHE A 432 1.53 19.25 20.02
CA PHE A 432 1.46 17.78 19.89
C PHE A 432 0.41 17.31 18.86
N GLY A 433 0.24 18.09 17.78
CA GLY A 433 -0.70 17.76 16.70
C GLY A 433 -2.13 18.29 16.88
N THR A 434 -2.46 18.94 18.00
CA THR A 434 -3.81 19.47 18.26
C THR A 434 -4.15 20.74 17.44
N GLY A 435 -3.13 21.39 16.85
CA GLY A 435 -3.29 22.65 16.09
C GLY A 435 -3.56 23.88 16.97
N THR A 436 -3.85 23.69 18.26
CA THR A 436 -4.14 24.76 19.24
C THR A 436 -3.32 24.59 20.49
N ILE A 437 -3.02 25.70 21.15
CA ILE A 437 -2.39 25.72 22.49
C ILE A 437 -3.30 26.48 23.44
N LYS A 438 -3.19 26.22 24.73
CA LYS A 438 -3.90 27.00 25.77
C LYS A 438 -3.49 28.48 25.64
N PRO A 439 -4.37 29.44 25.98
CA PRO A 439 -4.05 30.86 25.91
C PRO A 439 -2.80 31.19 26.73
N SER A 440 -1.76 31.70 26.08
CA SER A 440 -0.49 32.04 26.73
C SER A 440 -0.58 33.31 27.58
N ILE A 441 -1.61 34.14 27.34
CA ILE A 441 -1.78 35.45 28.00
C ILE A 441 -1.97 35.32 29.52
N LEU A 442 -2.61 34.26 29.97
CA LEU A 442 -2.84 34.00 31.41
C LEU A 442 -1.82 33.06 32.04
N PHE A 443 -0.82 32.60 31.26
CA PHE A 443 0.12 31.60 31.74
C PHE A 443 1.00 32.09 32.90
N THR A 444 1.50 33.33 32.81
CA THR A 444 2.31 33.94 33.86
C THR A 444 1.52 34.19 35.12
N ASP A 445 0.27 34.58 35.01
CA ASP A 445 -0.62 34.81 36.16
C ASP A 445 -0.99 33.48 36.83
N SER A 446 -1.20 32.44 36.05
CA SER A 446 -1.40 31.08 36.55
C SER A 446 -0.15 30.55 37.29
N LEU A 447 1.05 30.78 36.73
CA LEU A 447 2.31 30.43 37.40
C LEU A 447 2.47 31.19 38.73
N GLU A 448 2.18 32.50 38.75
CA GLU A 448 2.26 33.31 39.95
C GLU A 448 1.28 32.83 41.01
N GLY A 449 0.04 32.48 40.62
CA GLY A 449 -0.96 31.92 41.54
C GLY A 449 -0.49 30.57 42.15
N LYS A 450 0.17 29.73 41.36
CA LYS A 450 0.74 28.48 41.86
C LYS A 450 1.97 28.67 42.76
N ILE A 451 2.82 29.63 42.41
CA ILE A 451 3.92 30.05 43.27
C ILE A 451 3.39 30.55 44.63
N ASP A 452 2.33 31.37 44.58
CA ASP A 452 1.68 31.88 45.79
C ASP A 452 1.16 30.75 46.70
N CYS A 453 0.52 29.76 46.07
CA CYS A 453 0.04 28.57 46.76
C CYS A 453 1.20 27.77 47.41
N LEU A 454 2.28 27.51 46.68
CA LEU A 454 3.46 26.81 47.21
C LEU A 454 4.09 27.53 48.38
N VAL A 455 4.26 28.84 48.29
CA VAL A 455 4.94 29.63 49.31
C VAL A 455 4.05 29.87 50.53
N ASN A 456 2.80 30.34 50.32
CA ASN A 456 1.93 30.81 51.39
C ASN A 456 1.06 29.70 51.99
N LYS A 457 0.59 28.71 51.21
CA LYS A 457 -0.22 27.60 51.72
C LYS A 457 0.62 26.41 52.15
N HIS A 458 1.62 26.02 51.35
CA HIS A 458 2.45 24.85 51.62
C HIS A 458 3.78 25.16 52.32
N ASN A 459 4.08 26.43 52.57
CA ASN A 459 5.29 26.90 53.26
C ASN A 459 6.62 26.39 52.66
N VAL A 460 6.66 26.21 51.33
CA VAL A 460 7.86 25.74 50.62
C VAL A 460 8.81 26.89 50.38
N LYS A 461 9.96 26.87 51.05
CA LYS A 461 10.94 27.99 51.06
C LYS A 461 12.01 27.90 49.97
N LYS A 462 12.17 26.76 49.29
CA LYS A 462 13.17 26.57 48.22
C LYS A 462 12.65 25.62 47.16
N PHE A 463 12.56 26.10 45.93
CA PHE A 463 12.23 25.28 44.74
C PHE A 463 12.77 25.92 43.48
N ALA A 464 12.87 25.11 42.42
CA ALA A 464 13.19 25.56 41.07
C ALA A 464 11.96 25.42 40.16
N LEU A 465 11.76 26.40 39.31
CA LEU A 465 10.74 26.37 38.26
C LEU A 465 11.39 25.94 36.93
N HIS A 466 11.06 24.76 36.46
CA HIS A 466 11.44 24.27 35.12
C HIS A 466 10.38 24.67 34.13
N VAL A 467 10.77 25.29 33.03
CA VAL A 467 9.89 25.76 31.95
C VAL A 467 10.60 25.67 30.61
N HIS A 468 9.84 25.75 29.52
CA HIS A 468 10.39 25.82 28.18
C HIS A 468 11.37 27.00 28.03
N PRO A 469 12.47 26.90 27.24
CA PRO A 469 13.50 27.94 27.11
C PRO A 469 12.93 29.33 26.74
N TYR A 470 11.94 29.42 25.87
CA TYR A 470 11.30 30.73 25.53
C TYR A 470 10.56 31.33 26.71
N VAL A 471 9.87 30.55 27.50
CA VAL A 471 9.18 30.99 28.70
C VAL A 471 10.21 31.46 29.76
N ALA A 472 11.31 30.71 29.91
CA ALA A 472 12.39 31.10 30.82
C ALA A 472 13.03 32.44 30.40
N ALA A 473 13.24 32.64 29.10
CA ALA A 473 13.74 33.90 28.55
C ALA A 473 12.75 35.05 28.81
N PHE A 474 11.46 34.84 28.60
CA PHE A 474 10.42 35.83 28.89
C PHE A 474 10.36 36.22 30.37
N ILE A 475 10.37 35.24 31.29
CA ILE A 475 10.36 35.49 32.75
C ILE A 475 11.58 36.30 33.19
N LYS A 476 12.71 36.16 32.52
CA LYS A 476 13.98 36.87 32.83
C LYS A 476 14.16 38.15 32.02
N SER A 477 13.29 38.49 31.10
CA SER A 477 13.40 39.67 30.22
C SER A 477 12.88 40.96 30.86
N GLY A 478 13.29 42.11 30.31
CA GLY A 478 12.83 43.44 30.70
C GLY A 478 13.61 44.12 31.82
N LYS A 479 13.35 45.42 32.04
CA LYS A 479 14.02 46.22 33.11
C LYS A 479 13.69 45.74 34.54
N PHE A 480 12.49 45.13 34.71
CA PHE A 480 12.03 44.52 35.95
C PHE A 480 11.51 43.12 35.62
N PRO A 481 12.40 42.11 35.55
CA PRO A 481 12.01 40.74 35.23
C PRO A 481 10.97 40.17 36.19
N LEU A 482 10.07 39.31 35.72
CA LEU A 482 9.08 38.63 36.55
C LEU A 482 9.75 37.84 37.67
N SER A 483 10.88 37.19 37.42
CA SER A 483 11.70 36.50 38.43
C SER A 483 12.16 37.43 39.56
N TRP A 484 12.44 38.72 39.28
CA TRP A 484 12.82 39.72 40.26
C TRP A 484 11.61 40.22 41.05
N LYS A 485 10.45 40.42 40.40
CA LYS A 485 9.18 40.75 41.05
C LYS A 485 8.78 39.66 42.04
N TRP A 486 8.89 38.41 41.67
CA TRP A 486 8.60 37.27 42.54
C TRP A 486 9.58 37.20 43.74
N LYS A 487 10.87 37.50 43.51
CA LYS A 487 11.85 37.59 44.58
C LYS A 487 11.50 38.63 45.64
N LEU A 488 11.03 39.80 45.22
CA LEU A 488 10.57 40.86 46.10
C LEU A 488 9.27 40.48 46.83
N LYS A 489 8.30 39.94 46.12
CA LYS A 489 6.98 39.59 46.66
C LYS A 489 7.04 38.47 47.70
N TYR A 490 7.83 37.44 47.42
CA TYR A 490 7.91 36.26 48.29
C TYR A 490 9.13 36.22 49.17
N SER A 491 9.96 37.26 49.18
CA SER A 491 11.22 37.36 49.94
C SER A 491 12.17 36.17 49.74
N MET A 492 12.07 35.50 48.55
CA MET A 492 12.89 34.34 48.20
C MET A 492 13.24 34.33 46.72
N GLY A 493 14.40 33.75 46.36
CA GLY A 493 14.83 33.60 44.99
C GLY A 493 14.28 32.30 44.35
N ILE A 494 13.41 32.44 43.34
CA ILE A 494 12.93 31.31 42.57
C ILE A 494 13.89 31.09 41.39
N LYS A 495 14.52 29.91 41.35
CA LYS A 495 15.45 29.55 40.28
C LYS A 495 14.70 29.07 39.06
N VAL A 496 14.66 29.89 37.97
CA VAL A 496 14.04 29.49 36.69
C VAL A 496 15.04 28.77 35.81
N ILE A 497 14.77 27.51 35.50
CA ILE A 497 15.65 26.60 34.73
C ILE A 497 14.99 26.26 33.39
N PRO A 498 15.63 26.56 32.25
CA PRO A 498 15.12 26.18 30.93
C PRO A 498 15.28 24.67 30.74
N LYS A 499 14.23 24.01 30.20
CA LYS A 499 14.21 22.59 29.82
C LYS A 499 13.57 22.44 28.46
N GLN A 500 14.34 21.96 27.47
CA GLN A 500 13.83 21.71 26.11
C GLN A 500 12.85 20.54 26.04
N SER A 501 12.85 19.64 27.01
CA SER A 501 11.94 18.48 27.07
C SER A 501 10.53 18.85 27.51
N LEU A 502 10.28 20.07 27.96
CA LEU A 502 8.95 20.56 28.36
C LEU A 502 8.25 21.22 27.18
N GLY A 503 6.94 20.99 27.03
CA GLY A 503 6.08 21.72 26.10
C GLY A 503 6.06 23.22 26.37
N PHE A 504 5.61 24.02 25.37
CA PHE A 504 5.70 25.49 25.43
C PHE A 504 5.05 26.11 26.67
N LEU A 505 3.90 25.60 27.11
CA LEU A 505 3.18 26.04 28.32
C LEU A 505 3.25 25.01 29.47
N GLU A 506 4.16 24.06 29.37
CA GLU A 506 4.40 23.08 30.42
C GLU A 506 5.42 23.61 31.43
N TYR A 507 5.22 23.33 32.71
CA TYR A 507 6.11 23.70 33.78
C TYR A 507 6.13 22.62 34.86
N LYS A 508 7.21 22.60 35.63
CA LYS A 508 7.39 21.73 36.79
C LYS A 508 8.05 22.50 37.94
N PHE A 509 7.53 22.30 39.14
CA PHE A 509 8.20 22.79 40.36
C PHE A 509 9.00 21.66 40.96
N ILE A 510 10.27 21.89 41.19
CA ILE A 510 11.21 20.89 41.70
C ILE A 510 11.78 21.38 43.01
N ASP A 511 11.76 20.55 44.06
CA ASP A 511 12.32 20.85 45.35
C ASP A 511 13.86 20.75 45.37
N SER A 512 14.48 21.01 46.57
CA SER A 512 15.93 20.86 46.78
C SER A 512 16.43 19.43 46.62
N ASP A 513 15.57 18.43 46.80
CA ASP A 513 15.86 17.00 46.74
C ASP A 513 15.59 16.40 45.35
N LYS A 514 15.28 17.24 44.37
CA LYS A 514 14.97 16.93 42.97
C LYS A 514 13.63 16.20 42.77
N ASN A 515 12.74 16.22 43.73
CA ASN A 515 11.40 15.67 43.59
C ASN A 515 10.49 16.72 42.95
N GLU A 516 9.54 16.26 42.10
CA GLU A 516 8.50 17.11 41.54
C GLU A 516 7.47 17.43 42.61
N LEU A 517 7.20 18.72 42.82
CA LEU A 517 6.16 19.19 43.72
C LEU A 517 4.83 19.15 42.97
N ASP A 518 4.12 18.03 43.11
CA ASP A 518 2.82 17.81 42.47
C ASP A 518 1.74 18.56 43.27
N MET A 519 1.16 19.59 42.66
CA MET A 519 -0.01 20.26 43.21
C MET A 519 -1.24 19.51 42.68
N MET A 520 -1.77 18.57 43.48
CA MET A 520 -3.07 17.98 43.18
C MET A 520 -4.08 19.10 42.96
N GLU A 521 -4.68 19.16 41.77
CA GLU A 521 -5.82 20.01 41.51
C GLU A 521 -6.92 19.62 42.49
N GLU A 522 -7.28 20.57 43.39
CA GLU A 522 -8.54 20.45 44.14
C GLU A 522 -9.64 20.23 43.08
N LYS A 523 -10.26 19.05 43.10
CA LYS A 523 -11.43 18.75 42.27
C LYS A 523 -12.40 19.92 42.41
N GLU A 524 -12.70 20.60 41.29
CA GLU A 524 -13.79 21.56 41.23
C GLU A 524 -15.04 20.86 41.79
N ILE A 525 -15.43 21.31 42.96
CA ILE A 525 -16.72 20.99 43.56
C ILE A 525 -17.76 21.69 42.69
N LYS A 526 -18.58 20.90 42.00
CA LYS A 526 -19.73 21.34 41.22
C LYS A 526 -20.71 22.16 42.06
#